data_bafc79fa1edd4d4fb7c8247220371365
#
_entry.id   bafc79fa1edd4d4fb7c8247220371365
#
_cell.length_a   1.000
_cell.length_b   1.000
_cell.length_c   1.000
_cell.angle_alpha   90.00
_cell.angle_beta   90.00
_cell.angle_gamma   90.00
#
_symmetry.space_group_name_H-M   'P 1'
#
loop_
_entity.id
_entity.type
_entity.pdbx_description
1 polymer ?
#
loop_
_entity_poly.entity_id
_entity_poly.type
_entity_poly.pdbx_seq_one_letter_code
_entity_poly.pdbx_strand_id
1 'polypeptide(L)'
;MSGISLTSIDALIAEKHLLKHPFYRAWQDGTLTSEALRDYAAQYYRHVSAFPTYISALHSRCEDLETRQALLANLRDEEEGPENHPALWRRFAEAVGCSASEIDAGDVQPETAGAIAAFRAAVAEGPVVRGLAALYA
;
A
#
# COMPACT_ATOMS: atom_id res chain seq x y z
N MET A 1 22.79 22.00 5.14
CA MET A 1 22.01 20.74 5.15
C MET A 1 21.06 20.76 3.96
N SER A 2 21.30 19.88 3.00
CA SER A 2 20.37 19.77 1.87
C SER A 2 19.10 19.09 2.36
N GLY A 3 18.04 19.85 2.56
CA GLY A 3 16.73 19.30 2.85
C GLY A 3 16.29 18.44 1.65
N ILE A 4 15.75 17.25 1.91
CA ILE A 4 15.09 16.45 0.88
C ILE A 4 13.88 17.26 0.41
N SER A 5 13.88 17.67 -0.85
CA SER A 5 12.75 18.37 -1.46
C SER A 5 11.75 17.37 -2.05
N LEU A 6 10.50 17.77 -2.22
CA LEU A 6 9.49 16.96 -2.95
C LEU A 6 10.02 16.55 -4.33
N THR A 7 10.69 17.45 -5.03
CA THR A 7 11.31 17.15 -6.34
C THR A 7 12.32 16.00 -6.26
N SER A 8 13.07 15.89 -5.15
CA SER A 8 14.04 14.80 -4.96
C SER A 8 13.30 13.47 -4.70
N ILE A 9 12.19 13.50 -3.98
CA ILE A 9 11.34 12.33 -3.75
C ILE A 9 10.69 11.88 -5.07
N ASP A 10 10.14 12.81 -5.83
CA ASP A 10 9.53 12.53 -7.14
C ASP A 10 10.53 11.90 -8.11
N ALA A 11 11.79 12.36 -8.11
CA ALA A 11 12.83 11.76 -8.93
C ALA A 11 13.13 10.31 -8.55
N LEU A 12 13.18 10.00 -7.25
CA LEU A 12 13.36 8.63 -6.74
C LEU A 12 12.16 7.73 -7.08
N ILE A 13 10.95 8.24 -6.95
CA ILE A 13 9.73 7.54 -7.33
C ILE A 13 9.74 7.26 -8.85
N ALA A 14 10.11 8.26 -9.66
CA ALA A 14 10.17 8.10 -11.12
C ALA A 14 11.19 7.05 -11.56
N GLU A 15 12.30 6.92 -10.85
CA GLU A 15 13.31 5.88 -11.11
C GLU A 15 12.74 4.46 -10.91
N LYS A 16 11.98 4.27 -9.83
CA LYS A 16 11.39 2.99 -9.41
C LYS A 16 9.89 2.87 -9.69
N HIS A 17 9.38 3.66 -10.63
CA HIS A 17 7.96 3.71 -10.92
C HIS A 17 7.40 2.32 -11.22
N LEU A 18 6.29 1.94 -10.57
CA LEU A 18 5.68 0.61 -10.67
C LEU A 18 5.42 0.18 -12.12
N LEU A 19 4.97 1.09 -12.98
CA LEU A 19 4.68 0.80 -14.39
C LEU A 19 5.94 0.46 -15.22
N LYS A 20 7.14 0.64 -14.68
CA LYS A 20 8.40 0.17 -15.29
C LYS A 20 8.71 -1.27 -14.93
N HIS A 21 8.07 -1.81 -13.91
CA HIS A 21 8.29 -3.19 -13.47
C HIS A 21 7.74 -4.19 -14.49
N PRO A 22 8.46 -5.28 -14.77
CA PRO A 22 8.04 -6.30 -15.77
C PRO A 22 6.63 -6.84 -15.54
N PHE A 23 6.20 -7.01 -14.30
CA PHE A 23 4.86 -7.46 -13.94
C PHE A 23 3.78 -6.52 -14.50
N TYR A 24 3.88 -5.22 -14.23
CA TYR A 24 2.90 -4.23 -14.70
C TYR A 24 2.95 -4.05 -16.21
N ARG A 25 4.14 -4.18 -16.83
CA ARG A 25 4.27 -4.19 -18.29
C ARG A 25 3.55 -5.39 -18.90
N ALA A 26 3.75 -6.59 -18.36
CA ALA A 26 3.05 -7.78 -18.80
C ALA A 26 1.53 -7.65 -18.65
N TRP A 27 1.08 -6.98 -17.59
CA TRP A 27 -0.35 -6.69 -17.41
C TRP A 27 -0.88 -5.75 -18.49
N GLN A 28 -0.19 -4.64 -18.74
CA GLN A 28 -0.58 -3.68 -19.79
C GLN A 28 -0.57 -4.30 -21.19
N ASP A 29 0.39 -5.19 -21.46
CA ASP A 29 0.53 -5.88 -22.74
C ASP A 29 -0.43 -7.08 -22.89
N GLY A 30 -1.21 -7.41 -21.87
CA GLY A 30 -2.12 -8.56 -21.86
C GLY A 30 -1.42 -9.91 -21.86
N THR A 31 -0.16 -9.96 -21.47
CA THR A 31 0.66 -11.19 -21.42
C THR A 31 0.78 -11.81 -20.03
N LEU A 32 0.21 -11.16 -19.01
CA LEU A 32 0.22 -11.68 -17.65
C LEU A 32 -0.63 -12.95 -17.54
N THR A 33 -0.07 -14.00 -16.94
CA THR A 33 -0.82 -15.26 -16.74
C THR A 33 -1.87 -15.09 -15.64
N SER A 34 -2.96 -15.86 -15.74
CA SER A 34 -4.01 -15.87 -14.71
C SER A 34 -3.46 -16.31 -13.34
N GLU A 35 -2.48 -17.22 -13.33
CA GLU A 35 -1.82 -17.67 -12.11
C GLU A 35 -1.04 -16.53 -11.44
N ALA A 36 -0.22 -15.80 -12.20
CA ALA A 36 0.52 -14.66 -11.70
C ALA A 36 -0.41 -13.55 -11.17
N LEU A 37 -1.55 -13.33 -11.83
CA LEU A 37 -2.54 -12.35 -11.41
C LEU A 37 -3.22 -12.77 -10.09
N ARG A 38 -3.54 -14.06 -9.93
CA ARG A 38 -4.11 -14.60 -8.68
C ARG A 38 -3.12 -14.47 -7.52
N ASP A 39 -1.87 -14.88 -7.72
CA ASP A 39 -0.83 -14.77 -6.71
C ASP A 39 -0.66 -13.32 -6.25
N TYR A 40 -0.58 -12.40 -7.20
CA TYR A 40 -0.50 -10.98 -6.92
C TYR A 40 -1.72 -10.50 -6.12
N ALA A 41 -2.93 -10.84 -6.54
CA ALA A 41 -4.15 -10.40 -5.89
C ALA A 41 -4.22 -10.85 -4.43
N ALA A 42 -3.86 -12.10 -4.14
CA ALA A 42 -3.82 -12.63 -2.79
C ALA A 42 -2.71 -12.00 -1.93
N GLN A 43 -1.50 -11.83 -2.47
CA GLN A 43 -0.38 -11.22 -1.75
C GLN A 43 -0.62 -9.74 -1.47
N TYR A 44 -1.05 -8.99 -2.48
CA TYR A 44 -1.27 -7.55 -2.34
C TYR A 44 -2.42 -7.21 -1.38
N TYR A 45 -3.40 -8.09 -1.23
CA TYR A 45 -4.46 -7.93 -0.24
C TYR A 45 -3.92 -7.73 1.19
N ARG A 46 -2.80 -8.39 1.52
CA ARG A 46 -2.15 -8.22 2.83
C ARG A 46 -1.72 -6.77 3.06
N HIS A 47 -1.15 -6.16 2.04
CA HIS A 47 -0.74 -4.75 2.10
C HIS A 47 -1.96 -3.83 2.11
N VAL A 48 -2.95 -4.06 1.26
CA VAL A 48 -4.18 -3.25 1.20
C VAL A 48 -4.92 -3.27 2.53
N SER A 49 -5.06 -4.43 3.17
CA SER A 49 -5.73 -4.53 4.47
C SER A 49 -4.90 -3.95 5.62
N ALA A 50 -3.58 -3.91 5.50
CA ALA A 50 -2.70 -3.28 6.48
C ALA A 50 -2.60 -1.75 6.32
N PHE A 51 -2.82 -1.23 5.10
CA PHE A 51 -2.59 0.17 4.77
C PHE A 51 -3.35 1.17 5.67
N PRO A 52 -4.64 0.98 6.00
CA PRO A 52 -5.34 1.85 6.94
C PRO A 52 -4.64 1.95 8.29
N THR A 53 -4.00 0.88 8.73
CA THR A 53 -3.28 0.87 10.02
C THR A 53 -2.02 1.74 9.98
N TYR A 54 -1.40 1.94 8.81
CA TYR A 54 -0.27 2.87 8.67
C TYR A 54 -0.73 4.31 8.84
N ILE A 55 -1.85 4.68 8.22
CA ILE A 55 -2.46 6.00 8.33
C ILE A 55 -2.86 6.26 9.79
N SER A 56 -3.51 5.30 10.43
CA SER A 56 -3.93 5.39 11.83
C SER A 56 -2.74 5.56 12.78
N ALA A 57 -1.67 4.80 12.60
CA ALA A 57 -0.45 4.91 13.39
C ALA A 57 0.20 6.30 13.25
N LEU A 58 0.27 6.82 12.03
CA LEU A 58 0.83 8.14 11.78
C LEU A 58 -0.06 9.25 12.33
N HIS A 59 -1.38 9.13 12.19
CA HIS A 59 -2.36 10.05 12.76
C HIS A 59 -2.21 10.16 14.28
N SER A 60 -1.98 9.06 14.98
CA SER A 60 -1.82 9.04 16.44
C SER A 60 -0.59 9.81 16.92
N ARG A 61 0.43 9.97 16.08
CA ARG A 61 1.70 10.62 16.39
C ARG A 61 1.79 12.07 15.88
N CYS A 62 0.88 12.45 14.99
CA CYS A 62 0.86 13.79 14.42
C CYS A 62 0.13 14.77 15.34
N GLU A 63 0.77 15.91 15.66
CA GLU A 63 0.19 16.95 16.50
C GLU A 63 -0.44 18.09 15.68
N ASP A 64 0.01 18.28 14.43
CA ASP A 64 -0.53 19.31 13.56
C ASP A 64 -1.95 18.98 13.09
N LEU A 65 -2.90 19.87 13.39
CA LEU A 65 -4.32 19.61 13.13
C LEU A 65 -4.64 19.49 11.63
N GLU A 66 -4.04 20.30 10.78
CA GLU A 66 -4.28 20.25 9.34
C GLU A 66 -3.82 18.90 8.75
N THR A 67 -2.63 18.47 9.13
CA THR A 67 -2.09 17.15 8.74
C THR A 67 -2.96 16.02 9.30
N ARG A 68 -3.42 16.12 10.55
CA ARG A 68 -4.32 15.13 11.16
C ARG A 68 -5.65 15.03 10.41
N GLN A 69 -6.22 16.16 10.00
CA GLN A 69 -7.46 16.17 9.23
C GLN A 69 -7.28 15.51 7.85
N ALA A 70 -6.15 15.76 7.20
CA ALA A 70 -5.82 15.09 5.93
C ALA A 70 -5.68 13.57 6.10
N LEU A 71 -4.97 13.13 7.14
CA LEU A 71 -4.82 11.70 7.47
C LEU A 71 -6.16 11.06 7.83
N LEU A 72 -7.02 11.76 8.57
CA LEU A 72 -8.36 11.27 8.91
C LEU A 72 -9.24 11.11 7.68
N ALA A 73 -9.19 12.06 6.74
CA ALA A 73 -9.92 11.95 5.47
C ALA A 73 -9.46 10.70 4.68
N ASN A 74 -8.15 10.50 4.55
CA ASN A 74 -7.62 9.28 3.92
C ASN A 74 -8.06 8.00 4.65
N LEU A 75 -8.00 7.99 5.98
CA LEU A 75 -8.41 6.82 6.77
C LEU A 75 -9.90 6.48 6.55
N ARG A 76 -10.74 7.49 6.42
CA ARG A 76 -12.16 7.29 6.10
C ARG A 76 -12.35 6.68 4.72
N ASP A 77 -11.61 7.15 3.72
CA ASP A 77 -11.64 6.59 2.37
C ASP A 77 -11.21 5.11 2.34
N GLU A 78 -10.27 4.73 3.22
CA GLU A 78 -9.79 3.36 3.32
C GLU A 78 -10.73 2.40 4.05
N GLU A 79 -11.46 2.88 5.06
CA GLU A 79 -12.21 2.01 5.99
C GLU A 79 -13.72 2.21 5.98
N GLU A 80 -14.22 3.38 5.54
CA GLU A 80 -15.64 3.72 5.70
C GLU A 80 -16.52 3.02 4.67
N GLY A 81 -17.61 2.46 5.16
CA GLY A 81 -18.66 1.86 4.33
C GLY A 81 -18.34 0.46 3.80
N PRO A 82 -19.32 -0.13 3.09
CA PRO A 82 -19.21 -1.51 2.59
C PRO A 82 -18.31 -1.65 1.35
N GLU A 83 -17.95 -0.54 0.72
CA GLU A 83 -17.09 -0.49 -0.46
C GLU A 83 -15.73 0.15 -0.17
N ASN A 84 -15.24 -0.02 1.06
CA ASN A 84 -13.89 0.39 1.42
C ASN A 84 -12.81 -0.35 0.60
N HIS A 85 -11.60 0.19 0.55
CA HIS A 85 -10.54 -0.34 -0.32
C HIS A 85 -10.22 -1.83 -0.07
N PRO A 86 -10.08 -2.31 1.18
CA PRO A 86 -9.91 -3.75 1.43
C PRO A 86 -11.05 -4.61 0.89
N ALA A 87 -12.30 -4.16 1.02
CA ALA A 87 -13.45 -4.88 0.49
C ALA A 87 -13.47 -4.93 -1.04
N LEU A 88 -13.13 -3.82 -1.70
CA LEU A 88 -13.01 -3.76 -3.15
C LEU A 88 -11.89 -4.66 -3.67
N TRP A 89 -10.74 -4.64 -3.01
CA TRP A 89 -9.63 -5.51 -3.38
C TRP A 89 -9.97 -6.99 -3.19
N ARG A 90 -10.67 -7.33 -2.11
CA ARG A 90 -11.14 -8.70 -1.87
C ARG A 90 -12.04 -9.19 -3.00
N ARG A 91 -13.00 -8.38 -3.43
CA ARG A 91 -13.86 -8.70 -4.59
C ARG A 91 -13.05 -8.92 -5.86
N PHE A 92 -12.03 -8.09 -6.09
CA PHE A 92 -11.12 -8.27 -7.21
C PHE A 92 -10.37 -9.60 -7.12
N ALA A 93 -9.79 -9.92 -5.96
CA ALA A 93 -9.07 -11.18 -5.74
C ALA A 93 -9.98 -12.40 -5.97
N GLU A 94 -11.20 -12.37 -5.46
CA GLU A 94 -12.21 -13.41 -5.69
C GLU A 94 -12.59 -13.52 -7.18
N ALA A 95 -12.75 -12.39 -7.87
CA ALA A 95 -13.08 -12.34 -9.29
C ALA A 95 -11.99 -12.93 -10.19
N VAL A 96 -10.71 -12.82 -9.82
CA VAL A 96 -9.60 -13.44 -10.54
C VAL A 96 -9.34 -14.88 -10.10
N GLY A 97 -10.17 -15.43 -9.21
CA GLY A 97 -10.20 -16.85 -8.86
C GLY A 97 -9.50 -17.22 -7.56
N CYS A 98 -9.16 -16.25 -6.69
CA CYS A 98 -8.67 -16.55 -5.36
C CYS A 98 -9.80 -17.10 -4.47
N SER A 99 -9.52 -18.15 -3.72
CA SER A 99 -10.42 -18.61 -2.66
C SER A 99 -10.30 -17.72 -1.42
N ALA A 100 -11.33 -17.72 -0.57
CA ALA A 100 -11.29 -17.04 0.72
C ALA A 100 -10.09 -17.49 1.57
N SER A 101 -9.75 -18.77 1.53
CA SER A 101 -8.60 -19.32 2.25
C SER A 101 -7.26 -18.75 1.75
N GLU A 102 -7.08 -18.60 0.43
CA GLU A 102 -5.88 -17.98 -0.15
C GLU A 102 -5.75 -16.52 0.27
N ILE A 103 -6.87 -15.79 0.33
CA ILE A 103 -6.89 -14.37 0.72
C ILE A 103 -6.62 -14.21 2.21
N ASP A 104 -7.27 -14.99 3.07
CA ASP A 104 -7.26 -14.78 4.52
C ASP A 104 -6.13 -15.51 5.26
N ALA A 105 -5.76 -16.69 4.80
CA ALA A 105 -4.86 -17.61 5.50
C ALA A 105 -3.71 -18.17 4.64
N GLY A 106 -3.59 -17.75 3.39
CA GLY A 106 -2.49 -18.14 2.53
C GLY A 106 -1.13 -17.66 3.05
N ASP A 107 -0.07 -18.32 2.64
CA ASP A 107 1.29 -17.95 3.01
C ASP A 107 1.63 -16.54 2.52
N VAL A 108 2.25 -15.75 3.38
CA VAL A 108 2.75 -14.42 3.04
C VAL A 108 4.18 -14.53 2.54
N GLN A 109 4.43 -14.11 1.31
CA GLN A 109 5.76 -14.12 0.74
C GLN A 109 6.69 -13.16 1.51
N PRO A 110 8.00 -13.48 1.61
CA PRO A 110 8.97 -12.65 2.33
C PRO A 110 9.01 -11.19 1.86
N GLU A 111 8.87 -10.96 0.56
CA GLU A 111 8.85 -9.62 -0.04
C GLU A 111 7.62 -8.83 0.40
N THR A 112 6.46 -9.47 0.44
CA THR A 112 5.21 -8.86 0.93
C THR A 112 5.32 -8.52 2.42
N ALA A 113 5.80 -9.46 3.22
CA ALA A 113 6.02 -9.24 4.65
C ALA A 113 7.06 -8.14 4.89
N GLY A 114 8.12 -8.10 4.10
CA GLY A 114 9.16 -7.07 4.16
C GLY A 114 8.63 -5.68 3.83
N ALA A 115 7.80 -5.55 2.81
CA ALA A 115 7.17 -4.28 2.45
C ALA A 115 6.24 -3.77 3.56
N ILE A 116 5.40 -4.63 4.12
CA ILE A 116 4.52 -4.28 5.25
C ILE A 116 5.35 -3.85 6.47
N ALA A 117 6.40 -4.57 6.80
CA ALA A 117 7.30 -4.23 7.91
C ALA A 117 7.99 -2.88 7.70
N ALA A 118 8.40 -2.56 6.47
CA ALA A 118 9.02 -1.28 6.13
C ALA A 118 8.04 -0.11 6.31
N PHE A 119 6.80 -0.24 5.86
CA PHE A 119 5.76 0.76 6.09
C PHE A 119 5.47 0.94 7.59
N ARG A 120 5.32 -0.14 8.33
CA ARG A 120 5.08 -0.09 9.79
C ARG A 120 6.21 0.62 10.52
N ALA A 121 7.46 0.34 10.18
CA ALA A 121 8.62 1.02 10.76
C ALA A 121 8.64 2.52 10.38
N ALA A 122 8.34 2.86 9.13
CA ALA A 122 8.32 4.25 8.67
C ALA A 122 7.30 5.12 9.40
N VAL A 123 6.12 4.58 9.71
CA VAL A 123 5.05 5.32 10.41
C VAL A 123 5.18 5.28 11.93
N ALA A 124 5.84 4.28 12.50
CA ALA A 124 5.99 4.10 13.95
C ALA A 124 7.23 4.80 14.52
N GLU A 125 8.29 4.96 13.74
CA GLU A 125 9.60 5.39 14.20
C GLU A 125 10.06 6.70 13.56
N GLY A 126 10.88 7.45 14.28
CA GLY A 126 11.48 8.69 13.81
C GLY A 126 10.47 9.84 13.63
N PRO A 127 10.81 10.88 12.88
CA PRO A 127 9.94 12.05 12.71
C PRO A 127 8.71 11.71 11.84
N VAL A 128 7.59 12.36 12.14
CA VAL A 128 6.31 12.17 11.41
C VAL A 128 6.45 12.35 9.90
N VAL A 129 7.30 13.28 9.46
CA VAL A 129 7.54 13.54 8.03
C VAL A 129 8.08 12.31 7.29
N ARG A 130 8.79 11.41 7.98
CA ARG A 130 9.26 10.13 7.39
C ARG A 130 8.08 9.23 7.00
N GLY A 131 7.11 9.12 7.90
CA GLY A 131 5.89 8.35 7.63
C GLY A 131 5.04 8.99 6.52
N LEU A 132 4.90 10.32 6.52
CA LEU A 132 4.20 11.03 5.44
C LEU A 132 4.87 10.80 4.09
N ALA A 133 6.20 10.84 4.02
CA ALA A 133 6.95 10.54 2.79
C ALA A 133 6.73 9.10 2.32
N ALA A 134 6.69 8.13 3.24
CA ALA A 134 6.43 6.74 2.90
C ALA A 134 5.02 6.52 2.35
N LEU A 135 4.02 7.24 2.87
CA LEU A 135 2.64 7.15 2.34
C LEU A 135 2.47 7.90 1.01
N TYR A 136 3.31 8.91 0.73
CA TYR A 136 3.31 9.65 -0.54
C TYR A 136 3.95 8.85 -1.69
N ALA A 137 4.98 8.07 -1.40
CA ALA A 137 5.73 7.28 -2.38
C ALA A 137 4.98 6.02 -2.82
#